data_b65af72b2d65b457dfb2ee0612a5dcba
#
_entry.id   b65af72b2d65b457dfb2ee0612a5dcba
#
_cell.length_a   1.000
_cell.length_b   1.000
_cell.length_c   1.000
_cell.angle_alpha   90.00
_cell.angle_beta   90.00
_cell.angle_gamma   90.00
#
_symmetry.space_group_name_H-M   'P 1'
#
loop_
_entity.id
_entity.type
_entity.pdbx_description
1 polymer ?
#
loop_
_entity_poly.entity_id
_entity_poly.type
_entity_poly.pdbx_seq_one_letter_code
_entity_poly.pdbx_strand_id
1 'polypeptide(L)'
;MTALTPITKTARVEAPVHRWRAFAVLAVAYFMTIVDLTIVNVALPTIGRKLHFSETNLQWVVTAYALTFGGFLLLGGRAADLLGRRRIVMLGLGVFTATSLACALATTDSFLIAMRGLQGLGAAIVLPAALSIVMNMFDEGGERNKALGIWGGIGAGGATVGLIAGGVLTRYLGWQYIFFLNVPIGALALLLAPRLVPESRLATARRRYDPFGAITSTAGLLLLVYAVTKAPQDGWASLRTISFLAVAGALIGAFLTIETRVEAPLLPLRIFRLRTLAGANAAGLLLGGSFFAFIFVGTLYMQQVLGYSAIQTGLAWLAASITSVALAGLSQALVTRFSAKFVLAAGMAMIGGGILWATAVPVDGHFWSNLAGPFFVAGAGTAFAFIPISIAGLAGVAEHEAGLASGLLNTTQQIGGAIGVAIASTVAAGHFKTLTAAGSAAPAALTGGFQWALWVCGAIGLAGIPITLLLVRRRELATNDAAASEAEQALASAA
;
A
#
# COMPACT_ATOMS: atom_id res chain seq x y z
N MET A 1 8.57 -38.69 37.91
CA MET A 1 8.61 -37.28 38.33
C MET A 1 9.67 -36.59 37.49
N THR A 2 9.30 -36.07 36.35
CA THR A 2 10.19 -35.34 35.43
C THR A 2 9.92 -33.86 35.64
N ALA A 3 10.89 -33.15 36.21
CA ALA A 3 10.80 -31.74 36.49
C ALA A 3 10.68 -30.93 35.21
N LEU A 4 9.56 -30.20 35.07
CA LEU A 4 9.35 -29.18 34.04
C LEU A 4 10.35 -28.04 34.32
N THR A 5 11.32 -27.89 33.44
CA THR A 5 12.24 -26.73 33.43
C THR A 5 11.40 -25.47 33.17
N PRO A 6 11.55 -24.41 33.98
CA PRO A 6 10.78 -23.19 33.76
C PRO A 6 11.22 -22.53 32.46
N ILE A 7 10.21 -22.20 31.62
CA ILE A 7 10.37 -21.40 30.42
C ILE A 7 11.06 -20.10 30.79
N THR A 8 12.30 -19.94 30.37
CA THR A 8 13.13 -18.76 30.56
C THR A 8 12.36 -17.53 30.07
N LYS A 9 12.07 -16.61 31.00
CA LYS A 9 11.54 -15.27 30.74
C LYS A 9 12.37 -14.63 29.61
N THR A 10 11.70 -14.33 28.50
CA THR A 10 12.22 -13.39 27.50
C THR A 10 12.77 -12.16 28.20
N ALA A 11 14.02 -11.80 27.89
CA ALA A 11 14.62 -10.58 28.42
C ALA A 11 13.70 -9.41 28.05
N ARG A 12 12.94 -8.90 29.03
CA ARG A 12 12.19 -7.66 28.91
C ARG A 12 13.20 -6.57 28.58
N VAL A 13 13.11 -6.00 27.38
CA VAL A 13 13.74 -4.73 27.09
C VAL A 13 13.15 -3.76 28.10
N GLU A 14 13.98 -3.18 28.97
CA GLU A 14 13.54 -2.11 29.87
C GLU A 14 12.81 -1.07 29.00
N ALA A 15 11.54 -0.84 29.30
CA ALA A 15 10.73 0.10 28.53
C ALA A 15 11.41 1.48 28.59
N PRO A 16 11.76 2.11 27.47
CA PRO A 16 12.48 3.37 27.50
C PRO A 16 11.64 4.40 28.24
N VAL A 17 12.28 5.19 29.11
CA VAL A 17 11.66 6.22 29.95
C VAL A 17 10.75 7.18 29.17
N HIS A 18 10.84 7.17 27.82
CA HIS A 18 10.09 8.05 26.90
C HIS A 18 9.49 7.31 25.70
N ARG A 19 8.77 6.19 25.92
CA ARG A 19 8.14 5.39 24.83
C ARG A 19 7.29 6.19 23.85
N TRP A 20 6.57 7.20 24.30
CA TRP A 20 5.79 8.07 23.42
C TRP A 20 6.65 8.99 22.52
N ARG A 21 7.86 9.38 22.97
CA ARG A 21 8.82 10.12 22.12
C ARG A 21 9.42 9.20 21.05
N ALA A 22 9.75 7.97 21.40
CA ALA A 22 10.18 6.97 20.42
C ALA A 22 9.08 6.69 19.40
N PHE A 23 7.83 6.52 19.87
CA PHE A 23 6.66 6.38 19.00
C PHE A 23 6.52 7.57 18.04
N ALA A 24 6.66 8.80 18.51
CA ALA A 24 6.56 9.98 17.67
C ALA A 24 7.58 9.98 16.52
N VAL A 25 8.84 9.58 16.76
CA VAL A 25 9.86 9.46 15.69
C VAL A 25 9.45 8.42 14.64
N LEU A 26 8.98 7.25 15.10
CA LEU A 26 8.54 6.17 14.20
C LEU A 26 7.26 6.55 13.45
N ALA A 27 6.33 7.24 14.12
CA ALA A 27 5.09 7.75 13.54
C ALA A 27 5.35 8.80 12.45
N VAL A 28 6.33 9.68 12.66
CA VAL A 28 6.76 10.66 11.64
C VAL A 28 7.41 9.97 10.45
N ALA A 29 8.25 8.96 10.66
CA ALA A 29 8.85 8.16 9.59
C ALA A 29 7.76 7.43 8.77
N TYR A 30 6.76 6.85 9.45
CA TYR A 30 5.61 6.21 8.80
C TYR A 30 4.76 7.22 8.02
N PHE A 31 4.41 8.35 8.64
CA PHE A 31 3.65 9.41 8.00
C PHE A 31 4.32 9.88 6.70
N MET A 32 5.64 10.09 6.74
CA MET A 32 6.43 10.50 5.59
C MET A 32 6.31 9.49 4.43
N THR A 33 6.38 8.18 4.70
CA THR A 33 6.25 7.15 3.67
C THR A 33 4.84 7.11 3.05
N ILE A 34 3.80 7.35 3.85
CA ILE A 34 2.41 7.39 3.36
C ILE A 34 2.15 8.67 2.54
N VAL A 35 2.62 9.80 3.02
CA VAL A 35 2.54 11.08 2.28
C VAL A 35 3.23 10.94 0.93
N ASP A 36 4.44 10.37 0.88
CA ASP A 36 5.21 10.20 -0.34
C ASP A 36 4.50 9.32 -1.39
N LEU A 37 3.78 8.29 -0.94
CA LEU A 37 3.01 7.41 -1.82
C LEU A 37 1.88 8.17 -2.56
N THR A 38 1.30 9.18 -1.94
CA THR A 38 0.13 9.90 -2.46
C THR A 38 0.44 11.25 -3.06
N ILE A 39 1.42 11.98 -2.51
CA ILE A 39 1.79 13.35 -2.91
C ILE A 39 2.21 13.44 -4.37
N VAL A 40 2.87 12.41 -4.89
CA VAL A 40 3.37 12.36 -6.25
C VAL A 40 2.25 12.31 -7.29
N ASN A 41 1.09 11.71 -6.97
CA ASN A 41 0.00 11.53 -7.93
C ASN A 41 -0.50 12.88 -8.47
N VAL A 42 -0.63 13.88 -7.61
CA VAL A 42 -1.09 15.22 -7.99
C VAL A 42 -0.05 15.98 -8.81
N ALA A 43 1.24 15.69 -8.62
CA ALA A 43 2.36 16.29 -9.34
C ALA A 43 2.65 15.64 -10.69
N LEU A 44 2.15 14.42 -10.96
CA LEU A 44 2.47 13.63 -12.15
C LEU A 44 2.37 14.40 -13.47
N PRO A 45 1.28 15.12 -13.78
CA PRO A 45 1.19 15.83 -15.06
C PRO A 45 2.21 16.95 -15.19
N THR A 46 2.58 17.60 -14.07
CA THR A 46 3.62 18.64 -14.07
C THR A 46 5.01 18.02 -14.26
N ILE A 47 5.30 16.89 -13.58
CA ILE A 47 6.52 16.10 -13.78
C ILE A 47 6.62 15.65 -15.23
N GLY A 48 5.54 15.10 -15.80
CA GLY A 48 5.48 14.61 -17.17
C GLY A 48 5.84 15.68 -18.18
N ARG A 49 5.26 16.89 -18.05
CA ARG A 49 5.59 18.04 -18.93
C ARG A 49 7.02 18.55 -18.76
N LYS A 50 7.51 18.63 -17.52
CA LYS A 50 8.84 19.22 -17.21
C LYS A 50 10.00 18.31 -17.58
N LEU A 51 9.84 17.02 -17.46
CA LEU A 51 10.86 16.00 -17.76
C LEU A 51 10.58 15.27 -19.09
N HIS A 52 9.62 15.75 -19.88
CA HIS A 52 9.28 15.21 -21.21
C HIS A 52 8.95 13.71 -21.21
N PHE A 53 8.24 13.24 -20.16
CA PHE A 53 7.78 11.85 -20.10
C PHE A 53 6.80 11.53 -21.23
N SER A 54 6.90 10.34 -21.78
CA SER A 54 5.79 9.74 -22.51
C SER A 54 4.67 9.34 -21.53
N GLU A 55 3.42 9.32 -21.97
CA GLU A 55 2.28 8.93 -21.14
C GLU A 55 2.46 7.54 -20.51
N THR A 56 3.05 6.61 -21.28
CA THR A 56 3.32 5.24 -20.85
C THR A 56 4.50 5.14 -19.87
N ASN A 57 5.46 6.06 -19.89
CA ASN A 57 6.56 6.07 -18.93
C ASN A 57 6.19 6.80 -17.64
N LEU A 58 5.27 7.76 -17.68
CA LEU A 58 4.87 8.54 -16.52
C LEU A 58 4.33 7.68 -15.38
N GLN A 59 3.62 6.60 -15.67
CA GLN A 59 3.14 5.65 -14.69
C GLN A 59 4.27 5.03 -13.85
N TRP A 60 5.50 4.93 -14.41
CA TRP A 60 6.63 4.34 -13.68
C TRP A 60 7.07 5.16 -12.48
N VAL A 61 6.78 6.45 -12.44
CA VAL A 61 7.06 7.29 -11.26
C VAL A 61 6.31 6.78 -10.03
N VAL A 62 5.10 6.24 -10.21
CA VAL A 62 4.31 5.61 -9.14
C VAL A 62 4.62 4.12 -9.03
N THR A 63 4.62 3.42 -10.16
CA THR A 63 4.74 1.96 -10.21
C THR A 63 6.10 1.46 -9.72
N ALA A 64 7.21 2.13 -10.04
CA ALA A 64 8.54 1.72 -9.58
C ALA A 64 8.64 1.76 -8.04
N TYR A 65 8.10 2.80 -7.42
CA TYR A 65 8.01 2.90 -5.97
C TYR A 65 7.13 1.78 -5.38
N ALA A 66 5.88 1.67 -5.85
CA ALA A 66 4.92 0.70 -5.31
C ALA A 66 5.42 -0.74 -5.46
N LEU A 67 6.08 -1.04 -6.58
CA LEU A 67 6.64 -2.33 -6.89
C LEU A 67 7.78 -2.72 -5.93
N THR A 68 8.78 -1.86 -5.78
CA THR A 68 9.89 -2.13 -4.86
C THR A 68 9.43 -2.10 -3.40
N PHE A 69 8.51 -1.19 -3.05
CA PHE A 69 7.88 -1.16 -1.75
C PHE A 69 7.19 -2.50 -1.44
N GLY A 70 6.28 -2.96 -2.31
CA GLY A 70 5.59 -4.24 -2.12
C GLY A 70 6.52 -5.45 -2.16
N GLY A 71 7.46 -5.48 -3.12
CA GLY A 71 8.37 -6.61 -3.34
C GLY A 71 9.37 -6.85 -2.20
N PHE A 72 9.83 -5.78 -1.54
CA PHE A 72 10.81 -5.86 -0.46
C PHE A 72 10.22 -5.80 0.95
N LEU A 73 8.90 -5.62 1.10
CA LEU A 73 8.26 -5.44 2.40
C LEU A 73 8.50 -6.63 3.34
N LEU A 74 8.32 -7.84 2.85
CA LEU A 74 8.54 -9.08 3.61
C LEU A 74 10.02 -9.24 4.00
N LEU A 75 10.92 -8.95 3.07
CA LEU A 75 12.35 -8.99 3.30
C LEU A 75 12.77 -7.94 4.35
N GLY A 76 12.23 -6.72 4.26
CA GLY A 76 12.48 -5.65 5.23
C GLY A 76 12.07 -6.03 6.65
N GLY A 77 10.91 -6.65 6.81
CA GLY A 77 10.45 -7.19 8.10
C GLY A 77 11.39 -8.25 8.66
N ARG A 78 11.77 -9.22 7.83
CA ARG A 78 12.70 -10.29 8.26
C ARG A 78 14.10 -9.75 8.59
N ALA A 79 14.61 -8.83 7.80
CA ALA A 79 15.90 -8.18 8.06
C ALA A 79 15.88 -7.43 9.40
N ALA A 80 14.76 -6.77 9.74
CA ALA A 80 14.60 -6.07 11.01
C ALA A 80 14.70 -7.01 12.22
N ASP A 81 14.06 -8.17 12.14
CA ASP A 81 14.09 -9.17 13.21
C ASP A 81 15.50 -9.78 13.43
N LEU A 82 16.28 -9.93 12.36
CA LEU A 82 17.59 -10.59 12.40
C LEU A 82 18.76 -9.63 12.70
N LEU A 83 18.74 -8.43 12.11
CA LEU A 83 19.86 -7.48 12.17
C LEU A 83 19.68 -6.40 13.23
N GLY A 84 18.47 -6.28 13.80
CA GLY A 84 18.11 -5.27 14.77
C GLY A 84 17.19 -4.22 14.18
N ARG A 85 16.04 -4.04 14.82
CA ARG A 85 14.93 -3.26 14.29
C ARG A 85 15.27 -1.79 14.11
N ARG A 86 15.89 -1.15 15.14
CA ARG A 86 16.30 0.25 15.04
C ARG A 86 17.32 0.46 13.91
N ARG A 87 18.33 -0.40 13.81
CA ARG A 87 19.35 -0.30 12.75
C ARG A 87 18.75 -0.38 11.38
N ILE A 88 17.79 -1.28 11.19
CA ILE A 88 17.09 -1.47 9.90
C ILE A 88 16.17 -0.29 9.60
N VAL A 89 15.44 0.27 10.59
CA VAL A 89 14.68 1.51 10.40
C VAL A 89 15.60 2.65 9.97
N MET A 90 16.75 2.82 10.63
CA MET A 90 17.71 3.88 10.27
C MET A 90 18.28 3.71 8.86
N LEU A 91 18.62 2.47 8.47
CA LEU A 91 19.09 2.18 7.11
C LEU A 91 18.01 2.52 6.07
N GLY A 92 16.78 2.02 6.26
CA GLY A 92 15.67 2.29 5.35
C GLY A 92 15.33 3.78 5.26
N LEU A 93 15.32 4.48 6.39
CA LEU A 93 15.09 5.92 6.47
C LEU A 93 16.21 6.72 5.79
N GLY A 94 17.47 6.28 5.94
CA GLY A 94 18.62 6.87 5.24
C GLY A 94 18.51 6.73 3.72
N VAL A 95 18.20 5.51 3.24
CA VAL A 95 17.96 5.25 1.82
C VAL A 95 16.79 6.10 1.31
N PHE A 96 15.66 6.12 2.04
CA PHE A 96 14.48 6.89 1.65
C PHE A 96 14.77 8.39 1.56
N THR A 97 15.47 8.96 2.54
CA THR A 97 15.79 10.38 2.60
C THR A 97 16.78 10.78 1.49
N ALA A 98 17.83 9.99 1.28
CA ALA A 98 18.81 10.22 0.24
C ALA A 98 18.20 10.14 -1.18
N THR A 99 17.35 9.13 -1.40
CA THR A 99 16.65 8.97 -2.68
C THR A 99 15.56 10.02 -2.89
N SER A 100 14.91 10.52 -1.82
CA SER A 100 14.02 11.69 -1.91
C SER A 100 14.78 12.92 -2.39
N LEU A 101 15.96 13.19 -1.84
CA LEU A 101 16.82 14.28 -2.32
C LEU A 101 17.20 14.08 -3.79
N ALA A 102 17.58 12.86 -4.17
CA ALA A 102 17.91 12.54 -5.56
C ALA A 102 16.70 12.72 -6.50
N CYS A 103 15.49 12.32 -6.10
CA CYS A 103 14.25 12.58 -6.83
C CYS A 103 14.01 14.07 -7.04
N ALA A 104 14.21 14.88 -5.99
CA ALA A 104 14.06 16.33 -6.07
C ALA A 104 15.04 17.00 -7.05
N LEU A 105 16.23 16.42 -7.22
CA LEU A 105 17.27 16.90 -8.11
C LEU A 105 17.23 16.23 -9.50
N ALA A 106 16.21 15.42 -9.79
CA ALA A 106 16.12 14.69 -11.05
C ALA A 106 15.93 15.65 -12.25
N THR A 107 16.74 15.43 -13.30
CA THR A 107 16.70 16.18 -14.56
C THR A 107 16.23 15.33 -15.73
N THR A 108 16.15 13.98 -15.55
CA THR A 108 15.69 13.04 -16.57
C THR A 108 14.63 12.11 -16.02
N ASP A 109 13.78 11.59 -16.89
CA ASP A 109 12.71 10.64 -16.57
C ASP A 109 13.28 9.34 -15.97
N SER A 110 14.29 8.76 -16.62
CA SER A 110 14.90 7.49 -16.23
C SER A 110 15.58 7.57 -14.86
N PHE A 111 16.25 8.70 -14.56
CA PHE A 111 16.84 8.93 -13.25
C PHE A 111 15.77 9.03 -12.16
N LEU A 112 14.69 9.79 -12.41
CA LEU A 112 13.58 9.90 -11.46
C LEU A 112 12.95 8.52 -11.19
N ILE A 113 12.68 7.72 -12.22
CA ILE A 113 12.11 6.37 -12.08
C ILE A 113 13.04 5.47 -11.24
N ALA A 114 14.35 5.48 -11.52
CA ALA A 114 15.32 4.68 -10.78
C ALA A 114 15.37 5.08 -9.29
N MET A 115 15.40 6.38 -9.00
CA MET A 115 15.39 6.89 -7.62
C MET A 115 14.07 6.59 -6.90
N ARG A 116 12.93 6.63 -7.60
CA ARG A 116 11.63 6.19 -7.06
C ARG A 116 11.65 4.71 -6.68
N GLY A 117 12.25 3.85 -7.50
CA GLY A 117 12.45 2.45 -7.15
C GLY A 117 13.28 2.26 -5.87
N LEU A 118 14.40 2.96 -5.74
CA LEU A 118 15.23 2.91 -4.53
C LEU A 118 14.53 3.53 -3.31
N GLN A 119 13.69 4.55 -3.50
CA GLN A 119 12.90 5.17 -2.44
C GLN A 119 11.84 4.20 -1.92
N GLY A 120 11.17 3.45 -2.80
CA GLY A 120 10.25 2.38 -2.44
C GLY A 120 10.92 1.26 -1.63
N LEU A 121 12.15 0.88 -1.97
CA LEU A 121 12.96 -0.05 -1.17
C LEU A 121 13.20 0.51 0.24
N GLY A 122 13.58 1.78 0.38
CA GLY A 122 13.73 2.45 1.68
C GLY A 122 12.45 2.36 2.52
N ALA A 123 11.30 2.67 1.92
CA ALA A 123 9.99 2.59 2.57
C ALA A 123 9.63 1.15 3.00
N ALA A 124 9.91 0.15 2.15
CA ALA A 124 9.68 -1.27 2.43
C ALA A 124 10.45 -1.77 3.65
N ILE A 125 11.60 -1.19 3.90
CA ILE A 125 12.44 -1.51 5.07
C ILE A 125 11.92 -0.79 6.33
N VAL A 126 11.53 0.48 6.20
CA VAL A 126 11.08 1.31 7.35
C VAL A 126 9.80 0.78 7.95
N LEU A 127 8.77 0.52 7.13
CA LEU A 127 7.40 0.27 7.59
C LEU A 127 7.27 -0.93 8.53
N PRO A 128 7.68 -2.16 8.18
CA PRO A 128 7.51 -3.32 9.04
C PRO A 128 8.42 -3.25 10.26
N ALA A 129 9.62 -2.70 10.12
CA ALA A 129 10.56 -2.54 11.23
C ALA A 129 10.04 -1.54 12.27
N ALA A 130 9.49 -0.40 11.83
CA ALA A 130 8.92 0.61 12.71
C ALA A 130 7.69 0.07 13.46
N LEU A 131 6.75 -0.58 12.75
CA LEU A 131 5.59 -1.20 13.38
C LEU A 131 5.99 -2.28 14.38
N SER A 132 7.00 -3.10 14.06
CA SER A 132 7.51 -4.12 14.96
C SER A 132 8.12 -3.51 16.25
N ILE A 133 8.79 -2.35 16.17
CA ILE A 133 9.28 -1.64 17.37
C ILE A 133 8.09 -1.14 18.18
N VAL A 134 7.09 -0.53 17.57
CA VAL A 134 5.88 -0.04 18.26
C VAL A 134 5.19 -1.18 19.01
N MET A 135 4.99 -2.33 18.36
CA MET A 135 4.36 -3.50 18.98
C MET A 135 5.12 -4.05 20.19
N ASN A 136 6.45 -3.94 20.19
CA ASN A 136 7.30 -4.43 21.29
C ASN A 136 7.53 -3.39 22.39
N MET A 137 7.25 -2.12 22.12
CA MET A 137 7.53 -1.01 23.05
C MET A 137 6.37 -0.75 24.01
N PHE A 138 5.15 -1.10 23.60
CA PHE A 138 3.95 -0.97 24.41
C PHE A 138 3.47 -2.35 24.88
N ASP A 139 3.22 -2.50 26.16
CA ASP A 139 2.60 -3.70 26.73
C ASP A 139 1.17 -3.88 26.20
N GLU A 140 0.69 -5.11 26.18
CA GLU A 140 -0.69 -5.41 25.78
C GLU A 140 -1.68 -4.66 26.67
N GLY A 141 -2.72 -4.11 26.03
CA GLY A 141 -3.73 -3.34 26.70
C GLY A 141 -3.97 -1.95 26.10
N GLY A 142 -4.53 -1.05 26.89
CA GLY A 142 -5.01 0.26 26.43
C GLY A 142 -3.96 1.14 25.75
N GLU A 143 -2.72 1.14 26.21
CA GLU A 143 -1.66 1.97 25.61
C GLU A 143 -1.22 1.46 24.24
N ARG A 144 -1.07 0.13 24.07
CA ARG A 144 -0.78 -0.48 22.75
C ARG A 144 -1.92 -0.21 21.78
N ASN A 145 -3.17 -0.38 22.21
CA ASN A 145 -4.34 -0.08 21.38
C ASN A 145 -4.40 1.40 20.98
N LYS A 146 -4.05 2.32 21.90
CA LYS A 146 -3.94 3.76 21.59
C LYS A 146 -2.83 4.03 20.57
N ALA A 147 -1.64 3.44 20.74
CA ALA A 147 -0.54 3.59 19.78
C ALA A 147 -0.91 3.07 18.39
N LEU A 148 -1.53 1.89 18.30
CA LEU A 148 -2.00 1.31 17.04
C LEU A 148 -3.14 2.11 16.43
N GLY A 149 -4.05 2.67 17.24
CA GLY A 149 -5.09 3.56 16.76
C GLY A 149 -4.52 4.83 16.12
N ILE A 150 -3.53 5.47 16.76
CA ILE A 150 -2.81 6.63 16.19
C ILE A 150 -2.07 6.22 14.91
N TRP A 151 -1.40 5.06 14.91
CA TRP A 151 -0.72 4.53 13.72
C TRP A 151 -1.68 4.37 12.53
N GLY A 152 -2.84 3.74 12.75
CA GLY A 152 -3.89 3.62 11.74
C GLY A 152 -4.43 4.98 11.25
N GLY A 153 -4.63 5.92 12.19
CA GLY A 153 -5.02 7.29 11.89
C GLY A 153 -4.00 8.04 11.02
N ILE A 154 -2.70 7.81 11.26
CA ILE A 154 -1.61 8.35 10.43
C ILE A 154 -1.68 7.78 9.01
N GLY A 155 -1.96 6.48 8.85
CA GLY A 155 -2.13 5.87 7.53
C GLY A 155 -3.23 6.55 6.71
N ALA A 156 -4.41 6.71 7.32
CA ALA A 156 -5.56 7.34 6.65
C ALA A 156 -5.35 8.85 6.42
N GLY A 157 -4.91 9.59 7.44
CA GLY A 157 -4.70 11.04 7.37
C GLY A 157 -3.52 11.43 6.49
N GLY A 158 -2.45 10.63 6.51
CA GLY A 158 -1.25 10.87 5.70
C GLY A 158 -1.54 10.86 4.20
N ALA A 159 -2.40 9.96 3.73
CA ALA A 159 -2.81 9.94 2.33
C ALA A 159 -3.53 11.25 1.93
N THR A 160 -4.43 11.74 2.78
CA THR A 160 -5.13 13.01 2.56
C THR A 160 -4.17 14.20 2.53
N VAL A 161 -3.29 14.27 3.54
CA VAL A 161 -2.26 15.34 3.63
C VAL A 161 -1.35 15.31 2.40
N GLY A 162 -0.97 14.12 1.92
CA GLY A 162 -0.14 13.98 0.72
C GLY A 162 -0.80 14.58 -0.52
N LEU A 163 -2.07 14.33 -0.76
CA LEU A 163 -2.79 14.89 -1.91
C LEU A 163 -2.87 16.42 -1.85
N ILE A 164 -3.17 17.00 -0.66
CA ILE A 164 -3.24 18.46 -0.47
C ILE A 164 -1.83 19.08 -0.62
N ALA A 165 -0.86 18.55 0.13
CA ALA A 165 0.51 19.05 0.10
C ALA A 165 1.10 18.96 -1.31
N GLY A 166 0.80 17.88 -2.03
CA GLY A 166 1.19 17.70 -3.44
C GLY A 166 0.66 18.82 -4.32
N GLY A 167 -0.61 19.18 -4.16
CA GLY A 167 -1.23 20.29 -4.88
C GLY A 167 -0.58 21.64 -4.56
N VAL A 168 -0.45 21.96 -3.28
CA VAL A 168 0.13 23.23 -2.80
C VAL A 168 1.59 23.37 -3.21
N LEU A 169 2.43 22.39 -2.91
CA LEU A 169 3.85 22.43 -3.20
C LEU A 169 4.11 22.52 -4.71
N THR A 170 3.41 21.69 -5.50
CA THR A 170 3.56 21.69 -6.97
C THR A 170 3.16 23.04 -7.59
N ARG A 171 2.13 23.68 -7.06
CA ARG A 171 1.63 24.97 -7.59
C ARG A 171 2.54 26.14 -7.26
N TYR A 172 3.00 26.26 -6.01
CA TYR A 172 3.68 27.46 -5.52
C TYR A 172 5.21 27.37 -5.53
N LEU A 173 5.76 26.16 -5.30
CA LEU A 173 7.21 25.98 -5.18
C LEU A 173 7.79 25.15 -6.34
N GLY A 174 6.98 24.29 -6.95
CA GLY A 174 7.40 23.36 -7.99
C GLY A 174 7.33 21.90 -7.53
N TRP A 175 7.27 20.99 -8.51
CA TRP A 175 7.12 19.55 -8.25
C TRP A 175 8.28 18.95 -7.43
N GLN A 176 9.47 19.51 -7.52
CA GLN A 176 10.65 19.04 -6.79
C GLN A 176 10.44 19.06 -5.27
N TYR A 177 9.66 20.02 -4.78
CA TYR A 177 9.44 20.24 -3.37
C TYR A 177 8.57 19.14 -2.71
N ILE A 178 7.82 18.35 -3.50
CA ILE A 178 7.14 17.17 -2.94
C ILE A 178 8.14 16.14 -2.39
N PHE A 179 9.32 16.05 -3.01
CA PHE A 179 10.41 15.18 -2.55
C PHE A 179 11.31 15.88 -1.53
N PHE A 180 11.60 17.17 -1.71
CA PHE A 180 12.38 17.96 -0.74
C PHE A 180 11.74 17.98 0.65
N LEU A 181 10.41 17.91 0.76
CA LEU A 181 9.68 17.83 2.03
C LEU A 181 10.17 16.66 2.91
N ASN A 182 10.51 15.55 2.31
CA ASN A 182 10.96 14.35 3.02
C ASN A 182 12.37 14.51 3.60
N VAL A 183 13.20 15.38 3.04
CA VAL A 183 14.63 15.50 3.40
C VAL A 183 14.80 16.01 4.83
N PRO A 184 14.26 17.18 5.24
CA PRO A 184 14.40 17.66 6.61
C PRO A 184 13.71 16.75 7.62
N ILE A 185 12.57 16.16 7.27
CA ILE A 185 11.82 15.24 8.14
C ILE A 185 12.62 13.96 8.38
N GLY A 186 13.13 13.36 7.31
CA GLY A 186 13.93 12.14 7.38
C GLY A 186 15.27 12.36 8.10
N ALA A 187 15.96 13.48 7.83
CA ALA A 187 17.18 13.85 8.51
C ALA A 187 16.96 14.03 10.03
N LEU A 188 15.88 14.73 10.42
CA LEU A 188 15.52 14.88 11.84
C LEU A 188 15.22 13.54 12.49
N ALA A 189 14.45 12.68 11.83
CA ALA A 189 14.14 11.35 12.35
C ALA A 189 15.41 10.48 12.49
N LEU A 190 16.35 10.55 11.54
CA LEU A 190 17.65 9.87 11.60
C LEU A 190 18.51 10.36 12.77
N LEU A 191 18.51 11.66 13.07
CA LEU A 191 19.25 12.24 14.18
C LEU A 191 18.66 11.84 15.55
N LEU A 192 17.33 11.74 15.63
CA LEU A 192 16.63 11.43 16.88
C LEU A 192 16.53 9.92 17.16
N ALA A 193 16.44 9.08 16.12
CA ALA A 193 16.25 7.65 16.27
C ALA A 193 17.31 6.95 17.15
N PRO A 194 18.64 7.24 17.04
CA PRO A 194 19.63 6.58 17.90
C PRO A 194 19.45 6.84 19.38
N ARG A 195 18.88 8.00 19.75
CA ARG A 195 18.73 8.44 21.13
C ARG A 195 17.38 8.05 21.73
N LEU A 196 16.33 8.01 20.91
CA LEU A 196 14.96 7.85 21.39
C LEU A 196 14.41 6.44 21.14
N VAL A 197 14.79 5.79 20.04
CA VAL A 197 14.24 4.48 19.65
C VAL A 197 15.09 3.37 20.27
N PRO A 198 14.49 2.44 21.03
CA PRO A 198 15.23 1.33 21.62
C PRO A 198 15.67 0.33 20.54
N GLU A 199 16.86 -0.26 20.74
CA GLU A 199 17.26 -1.40 19.91
C GLU A 199 16.58 -2.66 20.44
N SER A 200 15.96 -3.42 19.55
CA SER A 200 15.37 -4.71 19.87
C SER A 200 15.71 -5.74 18.81
N ARG A 201 15.99 -6.97 19.27
CA ARG A 201 16.26 -8.12 18.42
C ARG A 201 15.52 -9.31 18.99
N LEU A 202 15.09 -10.24 18.13
CA LEU A 202 14.61 -11.53 18.61
C LEU A 202 15.81 -12.37 19.12
N ALA A 203 15.85 -12.60 20.42
CA ALA A 203 16.96 -13.33 21.08
C ALA A 203 17.05 -14.80 20.62
N THR A 204 15.96 -15.39 20.14
CA THR A 204 15.81 -16.80 19.79
C THR A 204 15.79 -17.08 18.29
N ALA A 205 15.90 -16.06 17.44
CA ALA A 205 15.96 -16.28 16.01
C ALA A 205 17.25 -17.04 15.66
N ARG A 206 17.16 -18.36 15.46
CA ARG A 206 18.20 -19.08 14.74
C ARG A 206 18.47 -18.27 13.47
N ARG A 207 19.72 -17.81 13.28
CA ARG A 207 20.16 -16.96 12.15
C ARG A 207 20.12 -17.77 10.82
N ARG A 208 18.96 -18.29 10.47
CA ARG A 208 18.75 -18.96 9.20
C ARG A 208 18.03 -17.99 8.29
N TYR A 209 18.76 -17.56 7.28
CA TYR A 209 18.25 -16.72 6.20
C TYR A 209 17.71 -17.63 5.09
N ASP A 210 16.64 -17.19 4.45
CA ASP A 210 16.27 -17.70 3.14
C ASP A 210 16.58 -16.66 2.04
N PRO A 211 17.84 -16.51 1.64
CA PRO A 211 18.22 -15.56 0.60
C PRO A 211 17.65 -15.93 -0.77
N PHE A 212 17.49 -17.22 -1.03
CA PHE A 212 16.96 -17.70 -2.31
C PHE A 212 15.46 -17.43 -2.43
N GLY A 213 14.67 -17.66 -1.39
CA GLY A 213 13.26 -17.27 -1.34
C GLY A 213 13.09 -15.76 -1.49
N ALA A 214 13.91 -14.96 -0.80
CA ALA A 214 13.89 -13.51 -0.92
C ALA A 214 14.21 -13.01 -2.34
N ILE A 215 15.26 -13.53 -2.96
CA ILE A 215 15.66 -13.14 -4.31
C ILE A 215 14.60 -13.56 -5.33
N THR A 216 14.13 -14.82 -5.27
CA THR A 216 13.18 -15.34 -6.24
C THR A 216 11.82 -14.69 -6.15
N SER A 217 11.28 -14.43 -4.93
CA SER A 217 10.03 -13.73 -4.75
C SER A 217 10.12 -12.30 -5.26
N THR A 218 11.13 -11.55 -4.83
CA THR A 218 11.31 -10.15 -5.22
C THR A 218 11.55 -10.00 -6.72
N ALA A 219 12.50 -10.77 -7.28
CA ALA A 219 12.79 -10.71 -8.71
C ALA A 219 11.60 -11.17 -9.56
N GLY A 220 10.87 -12.20 -9.13
CA GLY A 220 9.68 -12.69 -9.81
C GLY A 220 8.57 -11.64 -9.86
N LEU A 221 8.28 -10.99 -8.73
CA LEU A 221 7.27 -9.92 -8.65
C LEU A 221 7.68 -8.68 -9.43
N LEU A 222 8.94 -8.24 -9.31
CA LEU A 222 9.48 -7.11 -10.07
C LEU A 222 9.38 -7.35 -11.58
N LEU A 223 9.75 -8.55 -12.04
CA LEU A 223 9.71 -8.90 -13.45
C LEU A 223 8.27 -9.05 -13.96
N LEU A 224 7.35 -9.59 -13.15
CA LEU A 224 5.93 -9.69 -13.48
C LEU A 224 5.34 -8.30 -13.76
N VAL A 225 5.52 -7.37 -12.82
CA VAL A 225 4.97 -6.02 -12.97
C VAL A 225 5.67 -5.27 -14.11
N TYR A 226 6.99 -5.44 -14.27
CA TYR A 226 7.71 -4.87 -15.40
C TYR A 226 7.14 -5.36 -16.73
N ALA A 227 6.95 -6.68 -16.88
CA ALA A 227 6.40 -7.27 -18.09
C ALA A 227 5.00 -6.73 -18.42
N VAL A 228 4.09 -6.71 -17.42
CA VAL A 228 2.73 -6.19 -17.58
C VAL A 228 2.75 -4.70 -17.95
N THR A 229 3.63 -3.91 -17.34
CA THR A 229 3.72 -2.46 -17.59
C THR A 229 4.30 -2.15 -18.98
N LYS A 230 5.21 -2.98 -19.49
CA LYS A 230 5.83 -2.80 -20.82
C LYS A 230 5.05 -3.48 -21.94
N ALA A 231 4.20 -4.44 -21.64
CA ALA A 231 3.41 -5.17 -22.63
C ALA A 231 2.64 -4.29 -23.64
N PRO A 232 2.09 -3.11 -23.28
CA PRO A 232 1.44 -2.20 -24.23
C PRO A 232 2.38 -1.65 -25.30
N GLN A 233 3.64 -1.40 -24.93
CA GLN A 233 4.64 -0.82 -25.84
C GLN A 233 5.28 -1.91 -26.71
N ASP A 234 5.65 -3.03 -26.06
CA ASP A 234 6.37 -4.14 -26.70
C ASP A 234 5.40 -5.08 -27.46
N GLY A 235 4.09 -5.03 -27.16
CA GLY A 235 3.05 -5.96 -27.62
C GLY A 235 2.85 -7.12 -26.64
N TRP A 236 1.58 -7.42 -26.31
CA TRP A 236 1.23 -8.52 -25.40
C TRP A 236 1.67 -9.90 -25.90
N ALA A 237 1.64 -10.11 -27.21
CA ALA A 237 2.07 -11.34 -27.87
C ALA A 237 3.54 -11.33 -28.29
N SER A 238 4.32 -10.30 -27.94
CA SER A 238 5.74 -10.24 -28.29
C SER A 238 6.54 -11.29 -27.54
N LEU A 239 7.58 -11.82 -28.19
CA LEU A 239 8.50 -12.77 -27.55
C LEU A 239 9.10 -12.19 -26.26
N ARG A 240 9.36 -10.89 -26.24
CA ARG A 240 9.90 -10.17 -25.09
C ARG A 240 8.93 -10.20 -23.90
N THR A 241 7.66 -9.84 -24.11
CA THR A 241 6.64 -9.85 -23.06
C THR A 241 6.41 -11.28 -22.54
N ILE A 242 6.25 -12.25 -23.44
CA ILE A 242 6.02 -13.64 -23.09
C ILE A 242 7.23 -14.22 -22.31
N SER A 243 8.46 -13.91 -22.76
CA SER A 243 9.66 -14.40 -22.06
C SER A 243 9.78 -13.83 -20.64
N PHE A 244 9.51 -12.53 -20.46
CA PHE A 244 9.52 -11.91 -19.11
C PHE A 244 8.42 -12.49 -18.21
N LEU A 245 7.20 -12.70 -18.72
CA LEU A 245 6.12 -13.34 -17.96
C LEU A 245 6.47 -14.80 -17.61
N ALA A 246 7.07 -15.55 -18.54
CA ALA A 246 7.52 -16.93 -18.29
C ALA A 246 8.61 -16.99 -17.22
N VAL A 247 9.62 -16.11 -17.30
CA VAL A 247 10.69 -16.04 -16.28
C VAL A 247 10.13 -15.57 -14.94
N ALA A 248 9.23 -14.61 -14.92
CA ALA A 248 8.54 -14.18 -13.69
C ALA A 248 7.76 -15.34 -13.05
N GLY A 249 7.01 -16.08 -13.86
CA GLY A 249 6.28 -17.27 -13.42
C GLY A 249 7.22 -18.37 -12.90
N ALA A 250 8.35 -18.61 -13.57
CA ALA A 250 9.36 -19.56 -13.12
C ALA A 250 10.01 -19.15 -11.79
N LEU A 251 10.32 -17.85 -11.60
CA LEU A 251 10.88 -17.32 -10.35
C LEU A 251 9.88 -17.43 -9.20
N ILE A 252 8.61 -17.12 -9.44
CA ILE A 252 7.54 -17.26 -8.43
C ILE A 252 7.32 -18.76 -8.12
N GLY A 253 7.35 -19.64 -9.11
CA GLY A 253 7.28 -21.09 -8.91
C GLY A 253 8.48 -21.64 -8.13
N ALA A 254 9.69 -21.15 -8.42
CA ALA A 254 10.89 -21.46 -7.65
C ALA A 254 10.77 -20.98 -6.19
N PHE A 255 10.30 -19.74 -5.98
CA PHE A 255 10.00 -19.21 -4.64
C PHE A 255 9.07 -20.16 -3.87
N LEU A 256 7.90 -20.49 -4.42
CA LEU A 256 6.95 -21.39 -3.78
C LEU A 256 7.56 -22.77 -3.46
N THR A 257 8.41 -23.28 -4.34
CA THR A 257 9.11 -24.56 -4.13
C THR A 257 10.15 -24.46 -3.02
N ILE A 258 10.90 -23.36 -2.96
CA ILE A 258 11.89 -23.10 -1.90
C ILE A 258 11.17 -23.02 -0.55
N GLU A 259 10.10 -22.25 -0.45
CA GLU A 259 9.29 -22.07 0.77
C GLU A 259 8.73 -23.39 1.35
N THR A 260 8.51 -24.39 0.49
CA THR A 260 8.08 -25.73 0.97
C THR A 260 9.21 -26.59 1.52
N ARG A 261 10.48 -26.26 1.23
CA ARG A 261 11.65 -27.08 1.54
C ARG A 261 12.57 -26.50 2.61
N VAL A 262 12.52 -25.18 2.81
CA VAL A 262 13.40 -24.48 3.76
C VAL A 262 12.84 -24.61 5.17
N GLU A 263 13.71 -24.84 6.17
CA GLU A 263 13.31 -24.96 7.59
C GLU A 263 12.81 -23.64 8.20
N ALA A 264 13.24 -22.50 7.67
CA ALA A 264 12.85 -21.17 8.14
C ALA A 264 12.34 -20.31 6.96
N PRO A 265 11.14 -20.62 6.41
CA PRO A 265 10.60 -19.93 5.25
C PRO A 265 10.31 -18.46 5.55
N LEU A 266 10.44 -17.60 4.52
CA LEU A 266 10.01 -16.18 4.58
C LEU A 266 8.49 -16.10 4.68
N LEU A 267 7.80 -16.95 3.94
CA LEU A 267 6.36 -17.04 3.88
C LEU A 267 5.92 -18.50 4.09
N PRO A 268 5.63 -18.91 5.35
CA PRO A 268 5.12 -20.25 5.60
C PRO A 268 3.81 -20.48 4.85
N LEU A 269 3.82 -21.27 3.77
CA LEU A 269 2.63 -21.47 2.92
C LEU A 269 1.43 -22.06 3.68
N ARG A 270 1.67 -22.64 4.86
CA ARG A 270 0.60 -23.09 5.78
C ARG A 270 -0.37 -21.97 6.17
N ILE A 271 0.08 -20.70 6.17
CA ILE A 271 -0.76 -19.55 6.54
C ILE A 271 -1.96 -19.39 5.58
N PHE A 272 -1.83 -19.81 4.31
CA PHE A 272 -2.90 -19.79 3.31
C PHE A 272 -3.95 -20.91 3.51
N ARG A 273 -3.74 -21.84 4.46
CA ARG A 273 -4.79 -22.77 4.89
C ARG A 273 -5.93 -22.03 5.58
N LEU A 274 -5.65 -20.86 6.16
CA LEU A 274 -6.67 -19.94 6.64
C LEU A 274 -7.34 -19.29 5.43
N ARG A 275 -8.54 -19.75 5.10
CA ARG A 275 -9.28 -19.28 3.91
C ARG A 275 -9.61 -17.81 3.99
N THR A 276 -9.88 -17.29 5.18
CA THR A 276 -10.15 -15.88 5.42
C THR A 276 -8.94 -15.01 5.12
N LEU A 277 -7.74 -15.42 5.55
CA LEU A 277 -6.49 -14.72 5.20
C LEU A 277 -6.24 -14.74 3.68
N ALA A 278 -6.40 -15.91 3.04
CA ALA A 278 -6.23 -16.03 1.59
C ALA A 278 -7.25 -15.15 0.84
N GLY A 279 -8.50 -15.13 1.29
CA GLY A 279 -9.56 -14.29 0.75
C GLY A 279 -9.28 -12.80 0.95
N ALA A 280 -8.78 -12.40 2.13
CA ALA A 280 -8.40 -11.02 2.42
C ALA A 280 -7.23 -10.56 1.53
N ASN A 281 -6.23 -11.42 1.30
CA ASN A 281 -5.12 -11.09 0.39
C ASN A 281 -5.58 -10.98 -1.06
N ALA A 282 -6.42 -11.88 -1.54
CA ALA A 282 -7.00 -11.81 -2.88
C ALA A 282 -7.88 -10.56 -3.08
N ALA A 283 -8.74 -10.24 -2.10
CA ALA A 283 -9.51 -9.01 -2.09
C ALA A 283 -8.59 -7.77 -2.01
N GLY A 284 -7.51 -7.84 -1.22
CA GLY A 284 -6.50 -6.79 -1.09
C GLY A 284 -5.77 -6.47 -2.39
N LEU A 285 -5.44 -7.49 -3.18
CA LEU A 285 -4.86 -7.33 -4.51
C LEU A 285 -5.81 -6.54 -5.43
N LEU A 286 -7.10 -6.90 -5.45
CA LEU A 286 -8.10 -6.24 -6.27
C LEU A 286 -8.44 -4.84 -5.76
N LEU A 287 -8.51 -4.66 -4.45
CA LEU A 287 -8.69 -3.35 -3.82
C LEU A 287 -7.56 -2.40 -4.21
N GLY A 288 -6.30 -2.83 -4.05
CA GLY A 288 -5.14 -2.05 -4.46
C GLY A 288 -5.18 -1.72 -5.95
N GLY A 289 -5.47 -2.72 -6.80
CA GLY A 289 -5.56 -2.57 -8.25
C GLY A 289 -6.63 -1.59 -8.69
N SER A 290 -7.79 -1.63 -8.09
CA SER A 290 -8.89 -0.71 -8.37
C SER A 290 -8.61 0.70 -7.86
N PHE A 291 -8.23 0.82 -6.58
CA PHE A 291 -8.12 2.10 -5.88
C PHE A 291 -6.94 2.95 -6.36
N PHE A 292 -5.72 2.39 -6.44
CA PHE A 292 -4.55 3.16 -6.89
C PHE A 292 -4.65 3.53 -8.36
N ALA A 293 -5.21 2.64 -9.20
CA ALA A 293 -5.48 2.97 -10.61
C ALA A 293 -6.52 4.07 -10.76
N PHE A 294 -7.57 4.08 -9.92
CA PHE A 294 -8.56 5.16 -9.89
C PHE A 294 -7.95 6.51 -9.54
N ILE A 295 -7.08 6.55 -8.50
CA ILE A 295 -6.37 7.79 -8.16
C ILE A 295 -5.51 8.27 -9.33
N PHE A 296 -4.78 7.37 -9.98
CA PHE A 296 -3.92 7.69 -11.11
C PHE A 296 -4.74 8.25 -12.29
N VAL A 297 -5.73 7.51 -12.76
CA VAL A 297 -6.57 7.88 -13.91
C VAL A 297 -7.38 9.15 -13.63
N GLY A 298 -8.01 9.24 -12.46
CA GLY A 298 -8.80 10.40 -12.06
C GLY A 298 -7.96 11.68 -11.97
N THR A 299 -6.71 11.58 -11.50
CA THR A 299 -5.78 12.71 -11.47
C THR A 299 -5.43 13.16 -12.89
N LEU A 300 -5.11 12.23 -13.79
CA LEU A 300 -4.79 12.55 -15.18
C LEU A 300 -6.00 13.18 -15.89
N TYR A 301 -7.19 12.62 -15.73
CA TYR A 301 -8.42 13.17 -16.30
C TYR A 301 -8.66 14.62 -15.83
N MET A 302 -8.62 14.87 -14.50
CA MET A 302 -8.84 16.23 -13.96
C MET A 302 -7.83 17.24 -14.50
N GLN A 303 -6.56 16.84 -14.65
CA GLN A 303 -5.53 17.81 -15.07
C GLN A 303 -5.36 17.92 -16.59
N GLN A 304 -5.52 16.83 -17.34
CA GLN A 304 -5.29 16.83 -18.79
C GLN A 304 -6.56 17.16 -19.60
N VAL A 305 -7.75 16.78 -19.09
CA VAL A 305 -9.03 17.04 -19.78
C VAL A 305 -9.70 18.28 -19.20
N LEU A 306 -9.92 18.32 -17.87
CA LEU A 306 -10.62 19.44 -17.25
C LEU A 306 -9.73 20.67 -17.00
N GLY A 307 -8.42 20.57 -17.22
CA GLY A 307 -7.47 21.67 -17.02
C GLY A 307 -7.29 22.08 -15.55
N TYR A 308 -7.65 21.21 -14.59
CA TYR A 308 -7.50 21.54 -13.17
C TYR A 308 -6.02 21.73 -12.82
N SER A 309 -5.77 22.74 -12.00
CA SER A 309 -4.47 22.90 -11.36
C SER A 309 -4.21 21.76 -10.36
N ALA A 310 -2.95 21.57 -9.99
CA ALA A 310 -2.56 20.58 -8.97
C ALA A 310 -3.32 20.77 -7.64
N ILE A 311 -3.56 22.03 -7.23
CA ILE A 311 -4.34 22.33 -6.01
C ILE A 311 -5.80 21.91 -6.17
N GLN A 312 -6.44 22.26 -7.29
CA GLN A 312 -7.84 21.89 -7.53
C GLN A 312 -7.99 20.36 -7.56
N THR A 313 -7.04 19.65 -8.16
CA THR A 313 -7.01 18.19 -8.15
C THR A 313 -6.86 17.63 -6.74
N GLY A 314 -5.94 18.18 -5.93
CA GLY A 314 -5.76 17.78 -4.54
C GLY A 314 -7.02 18.03 -3.70
N LEU A 315 -7.67 19.19 -3.87
CA LEU A 315 -8.93 19.51 -3.22
C LEU A 315 -10.09 18.62 -3.66
N ALA A 316 -10.14 18.23 -4.93
CA ALA A 316 -11.13 17.28 -5.43
C ALA A 316 -11.03 15.92 -4.72
N TRP A 317 -9.81 15.41 -4.53
CA TRP A 317 -9.56 14.15 -3.80
C TRP A 317 -9.94 14.22 -2.33
N LEU A 318 -10.05 15.42 -1.73
CA LEU A 318 -10.55 15.59 -0.36
C LEU A 318 -11.96 15.03 -0.16
N ALA A 319 -12.81 15.09 -1.17
CA ALA A 319 -14.16 14.53 -1.11
C ALA A 319 -14.13 13.04 -0.75
N ALA A 320 -13.27 12.26 -1.41
CA ALA A 320 -13.10 10.85 -1.12
C ALA A 320 -12.42 10.62 0.24
N SER A 321 -11.36 11.38 0.55
CA SER A 321 -10.57 11.19 1.77
C SER A 321 -11.36 11.55 3.03
N ILE A 322 -12.05 12.69 3.04
CA ILE A 322 -12.88 13.14 4.17
C ILE A 322 -14.02 12.13 4.41
N THR A 323 -14.67 11.67 3.34
CA THR A 323 -15.73 10.66 3.44
C THR A 323 -15.19 9.36 4.05
N SER A 324 -14.02 8.91 3.62
CA SER A 324 -13.38 7.71 4.17
C SER A 324 -13.11 7.85 5.67
N VAL A 325 -12.53 8.98 6.10
CA VAL A 325 -12.22 9.23 7.51
C VAL A 325 -13.51 9.35 8.34
N ALA A 326 -14.51 10.11 7.85
CA ALA A 326 -15.78 10.29 8.55
C ALA A 326 -16.55 8.98 8.76
N LEU A 327 -16.46 8.05 7.80
CA LEU A 327 -17.15 6.77 7.86
C LEU A 327 -16.32 5.63 8.49
N ALA A 328 -15.07 5.88 8.89
CA ALA A 328 -14.21 4.85 9.49
C ALA A 328 -14.83 4.27 10.78
N GLY A 329 -15.34 5.12 11.67
CA GLY A 329 -16.02 4.68 12.89
C GLY A 329 -17.30 3.87 12.62
N LEU A 330 -18.07 4.26 11.62
CA LEU A 330 -19.26 3.52 11.17
C LEU A 330 -18.85 2.15 10.58
N SER A 331 -17.80 2.10 9.77
CA SER A 331 -17.27 0.84 9.25
C SER A 331 -16.91 -0.13 10.37
N GLN A 332 -16.20 0.34 11.39
CA GLN A 332 -15.86 -0.46 12.58
C GLN A 332 -17.12 -0.98 13.29
N ALA A 333 -18.11 -0.11 13.53
CA ALA A 333 -19.36 -0.49 14.17
C ALA A 333 -20.17 -1.53 13.33
N LEU A 334 -20.15 -1.40 12.02
CA LEU A 334 -20.83 -2.34 11.13
C LEU A 334 -20.10 -3.69 11.07
N VAL A 335 -18.78 -3.72 11.17
CA VAL A 335 -18.01 -4.97 11.26
C VAL A 335 -18.42 -5.78 12.49
N THR A 336 -18.52 -5.15 13.64
CA THR A 336 -18.96 -5.82 14.88
C THR A 336 -20.39 -6.32 14.78
N ARG A 337 -21.29 -5.60 14.09
CA ARG A 337 -22.71 -5.98 13.97
C ARG A 337 -22.98 -7.01 12.87
N PHE A 338 -22.35 -6.91 11.72
CA PHE A 338 -22.67 -7.70 10.51
C PHE A 338 -21.54 -8.63 10.06
N SER A 339 -20.34 -8.57 10.64
CA SER A 339 -19.14 -9.28 10.24
C SER A 339 -18.32 -8.56 9.14
N ALA A 340 -16.99 -8.64 9.26
CA ALA A 340 -16.04 -8.08 8.29
C ALA A 340 -16.29 -8.52 6.83
N LYS A 341 -16.80 -9.75 6.64
CA LYS A 341 -17.15 -10.30 5.31
C LYS A 341 -18.12 -9.42 4.53
N PHE A 342 -19.25 -9.05 5.13
CA PHE A 342 -20.30 -8.32 4.42
C PHE A 342 -19.94 -6.84 4.26
N VAL A 343 -19.28 -6.26 5.27
CA VAL A 343 -18.83 -4.87 5.22
C VAL A 343 -17.77 -4.71 4.14
N LEU A 344 -16.81 -5.66 4.02
CA LEU A 344 -15.81 -5.67 2.96
C LEU A 344 -16.46 -5.81 1.57
N ALA A 345 -17.42 -6.72 1.40
CA ALA A 345 -18.11 -6.89 0.12
C ALA A 345 -18.89 -5.62 -0.27
N ALA A 346 -19.54 -4.95 0.68
CA ALA A 346 -20.19 -3.65 0.46
C ALA A 346 -19.16 -2.56 0.10
N GLY A 347 -18.02 -2.53 0.78
CA GLY A 347 -16.92 -1.61 0.45
C GLY A 347 -16.41 -1.79 -0.97
N MET A 348 -16.17 -3.05 -1.40
CA MET A 348 -15.77 -3.36 -2.78
C MET A 348 -16.84 -2.97 -3.81
N ALA A 349 -18.12 -3.18 -3.48
CA ALA A 349 -19.24 -2.73 -4.32
C ALA A 349 -19.28 -1.21 -4.46
N MET A 350 -19.07 -0.47 -3.38
CA MET A 350 -19.06 0.99 -3.39
C MET A 350 -17.85 1.54 -4.14
N ILE A 351 -16.65 0.98 -3.96
CA ILE A 351 -15.46 1.37 -4.74
C ILE A 351 -15.72 1.11 -6.23
N GLY A 352 -16.04 -0.13 -6.59
CA GLY A 352 -16.27 -0.50 -7.99
C GLY A 352 -17.41 0.29 -8.61
N GLY A 353 -18.55 0.42 -7.90
CA GLY A 353 -19.71 1.18 -8.35
C GLY A 353 -19.44 2.69 -8.48
N GLY A 354 -18.74 3.29 -7.50
CA GLY A 354 -18.33 4.70 -7.56
C GLY A 354 -17.39 4.98 -8.74
N ILE A 355 -16.44 4.06 -9.01
CA ILE A 355 -15.54 4.19 -10.17
C ILE A 355 -16.31 3.99 -11.49
N LEU A 356 -17.24 3.04 -11.56
CA LEU A 356 -18.10 2.87 -12.74
C LEU A 356 -18.99 4.08 -12.95
N TRP A 357 -19.50 4.71 -11.90
CA TRP A 357 -20.22 5.97 -12.05
C TRP A 357 -19.33 7.08 -12.64
N ALA A 358 -18.05 7.13 -12.24
CA ALA A 358 -17.08 8.06 -12.80
C ALA A 358 -16.79 7.83 -14.30
N THR A 359 -17.21 6.72 -14.91
CA THR A 359 -17.06 6.54 -16.38
C THR A 359 -17.94 7.48 -17.20
N ALA A 360 -18.98 8.06 -16.61
CA ALA A 360 -19.88 9.01 -17.29
C ALA A 360 -19.33 10.45 -17.37
N VAL A 361 -18.03 10.65 -17.09
CA VAL A 361 -17.41 11.98 -17.15
C VAL A 361 -17.35 12.53 -18.59
N PRO A 362 -17.78 13.77 -18.85
CA PRO A 362 -17.71 14.42 -20.15
C PRO A 362 -16.38 15.17 -20.34
N VAL A 363 -16.15 15.68 -21.55
CA VAL A 363 -14.97 16.51 -21.88
C VAL A 363 -14.96 17.84 -21.11
N ASP A 364 -16.14 18.41 -20.90
CA ASP A 364 -16.39 19.71 -20.25
C ASP A 364 -16.97 19.54 -18.83
N GLY A 365 -16.58 18.48 -18.15
CA GLY A 365 -17.10 18.12 -16.82
C GLY A 365 -16.75 19.12 -15.74
N HIS A 366 -17.63 19.21 -14.73
CA HIS A 366 -17.41 19.98 -13.51
C HIS A 366 -17.36 19.06 -12.29
N PHE A 367 -16.60 19.46 -11.26
CA PHE A 367 -16.43 18.63 -10.06
C PHE A 367 -17.76 18.22 -9.43
N TRP A 368 -18.62 19.20 -9.12
CA TRP A 368 -19.85 18.94 -8.37
C TRP A 368 -20.88 18.11 -9.12
N SER A 369 -20.99 18.28 -10.43
CA SER A 369 -21.97 17.56 -11.25
C SER A 369 -21.49 16.17 -11.69
N ASN A 370 -20.16 15.96 -11.89
CA ASN A 370 -19.66 14.77 -12.55
C ASN A 370 -18.73 13.91 -11.69
N LEU A 371 -17.98 14.53 -10.74
CA LEU A 371 -16.96 13.84 -9.96
C LEU A 371 -17.31 13.68 -8.48
N ALA A 372 -18.02 14.64 -7.88
CA ALA A 372 -18.29 14.63 -6.44
C ALA A 372 -19.03 13.36 -5.99
N GLY A 373 -20.12 12.98 -6.67
CA GLY A 373 -20.86 11.76 -6.37
C GLY A 373 -20.01 10.50 -6.41
N PRO A 374 -19.33 10.20 -7.55
CA PRO A 374 -18.37 9.12 -7.65
C PRO A 374 -17.30 9.11 -6.55
N PHE A 375 -16.72 10.27 -6.22
CA PHE A 375 -15.66 10.38 -5.23
C PHE A 375 -16.17 10.14 -3.81
N PHE A 376 -17.37 10.65 -3.46
CA PHE A 376 -17.99 10.35 -2.18
C PHE A 376 -18.29 8.86 -2.01
N VAL A 377 -18.85 8.22 -3.05
CA VAL A 377 -19.17 6.79 -3.01
C VAL A 377 -17.91 5.94 -2.94
N ALA A 378 -16.90 6.22 -3.78
CA ALA A 378 -15.62 5.51 -3.72
C ALA A 378 -14.89 5.74 -2.39
N GLY A 379 -14.94 6.96 -1.84
CA GLY A 379 -14.37 7.31 -0.54
C GLY A 379 -15.04 6.55 0.61
N ALA A 380 -16.36 6.46 0.62
CA ALA A 380 -17.08 5.60 1.57
C ALA A 380 -16.67 4.14 1.42
N GLY A 381 -16.58 3.66 0.18
CA GLY A 381 -16.11 2.30 -0.13
C GLY A 381 -14.73 2.01 0.43
N THR A 382 -13.80 2.98 0.43
CA THR A 382 -12.46 2.75 1.02
C THR A 382 -12.53 2.50 2.53
N ALA A 383 -13.35 3.22 3.29
CA ALA A 383 -13.56 2.95 4.71
C ALA A 383 -14.14 1.56 4.95
N PHE A 384 -15.14 1.17 4.13
CA PHE A 384 -15.79 -0.15 4.23
C PHE A 384 -14.97 -1.29 3.59
N ALA A 385 -13.82 -1.03 2.98
CA ALA A 385 -12.92 -2.05 2.46
C ALA A 385 -11.63 -2.17 3.29
N PHE A 386 -10.87 -1.08 3.52
CA PHE A 386 -9.55 -1.15 4.17
C PHE A 386 -9.61 -1.59 5.64
N ILE A 387 -10.65 -1.20 6.40
CA ILE A 387 -10.78 -1.61 7.80
C ILE A 387 -11.15 -3.10 7.89
N PRO A 388 -12.22 -3.58 7.24
CA PRO A 388 -12.57 -5.00 7.35
C PRO A 388 -11.54 -5.95 6.74
N ILE A 389 -10.80 -5.53 5.70
CA ILE A 389 -9.77 -6.38 5.10
C ILE A 389 -8.59 -6.58 6.05
N SER A 390 -8.23 -5.57 6.84
CA SER A 390 -7.20 -5.68 7.87
C SER A 390 -7.62 -6.63 8.98
N ILE A 391 -8.89 -6.56 9.40
CA ILE A 391 -9.47 -7.48 10.40
C ILE A 391 -9.51 -8.92 9.85
N ALA A 392 -10.01 -9.09 8.62
CA ALA A 392 -10.08 -10.41 7.99
C ALA A 392 -8.70 -11.02 7.73
N GLY A 393 -7.72 -10.19 7.38
CA GLY A 393 -6.35 -10.63 7.13
C GLY A 393 -5.57 -11.07 8.37
N LEU A 394 -6.05 -10.73 9.56
CA LEU A 394 -5.46 -11.16 10.83
C LEU A 394 -6.30 -12.23 11.54
N ALA A 395 -7.49 -12.53 11.02
CA ALA A 395 -8.41 -13.49 11.64
C ALA A 395 -7.83 -14.92 11.65
N GLY A 396 -7.75 -15.53 12.82
CA GLY A 396 -7.22 -16.88 13.03
C GLY A 396 -5.70 -17.01 12.87
N VAL A 397 -5.00 -15.89 12.69
CA VAL A 397 -3.52 -15.85 12.61
C VAL A 397 -2.95 -15.85 14.03
N ALA A 398 -1.96 -16.71 14.27
CA ALA A 398 -1.27 -16.74 15.55
C ALA A 398 -0.55 -15.40 15.81
N GLU A 399 -0.51 -14.95 17.06
CA GLU A 399 0.01 -13.63 17.44
C GLU A 399 1.45 -13.38 16.93
N HIS A 400 2.31 -14.41 16.99
CA HIS A 400 3.69 -14.33 16.50
C HIS A 400 3.79 -14.27 14.96
N GLU A 401 2.73 -14.57 14.20
CA GLU A 401 2.63 -14.49 12.74
C GLU A 401 1.83 -13.24 12.27
N ALA A 402 1.26 -12.46 13.18
CA ALA A 402 0.43 -11.29 12.83
C ALA A 402 1.19 -10.25 12.00
N GLY A 403 2.46 -10.01 12.31
CA GLY A 403 3.33 -9.13 11.53
C GLY A 403 3.53 -9.61 10.09
N LEU A 404 3.71 -10.92 9.90
CA LEU A 404 3.82 -11.54 8.58
C LEU A 404 2.51 -11.41 7.79
N ALA A 405 1.37 -11.70 8.41
CA ALA A 405 0.06 -11.59 7.78
C ALA A 405 -0.26 -10.14 7.35
N SER A 406 0.05 -9.16 8.20
CA SER A 406 -0.09 -7.74 7.88
C SER A 406 0.86 -7.32 6.75
N GLY A 407 2.11 -7.78 6.77
CA GLY A 407 3.07 -7.55 5.70
C GLY A 407 2.60 -8.12 4.36
N LEU A 408 2.04 -9.33 4.38
CA LEU A 408 1.49 -9.98 3.19
C LEU A 408 0.29 -9.19 2.61
N LEU A 409 -0.64 -8.72 3.46
CA LEU A 409 -1.75 -7.86 3.05
C LEU A 409 -1.27 -6.58 2.38
N ASN A 410 -0.30 -5.88 2.98
CA ASN A 410 0.27 -4.69 2.38
C ASN A 410 0.96 -5.00 1.04
N THR A 411 1.73 -6.09 0.98
CA THR A 411 2.39 -6.53 -0.24
C THR A 411 1.39 -6.78 -1.37
N THR A 412 0.31 -7.51 -1.10
CA THR A 412 -0.71 -7.82 -2.11
C THR A 412 -1.45 -6.56 -2.58
N GLN A 413 -1.76 -5.62 -1.69
CA GLN A 413 -2.36 -4.33 -2.06
C GLN A 413 -1.43 -3.49 -2.95
N GLN A 414 -0.14 -3.41 -2.63
CA GLN A 414 0.82 -2.63 -3.41
C GLN A 414 1.09 -3.24 -4.78
N ILE A 415 1.23 -4.57 -4.85
CA ILE A 415 1.38 -5.28 -6.12
C ILE A 415 0.11 -5.11 -6.97
N GLY A 416 -1.07 -5.28 -6.35
CA GLY A 416 -2.35 -5.01 -7.00
C GLY A 416 -2.39 -3.61 -7.57
N GLY A 417 -1.99 -2.60 -6.79
CA GLY A 417 -1.92 -1.21 -7.21
C GLY A 417 -1.01 -0.99 -8.42
N ALA A 418 0.20 -1.55 -8.38
CA ALA A 418 1.14 -1.45 -9.50
C ALA A 418 0.58 -2.09 -10.78
N ILE A 419 -0.01 -3.30 -10.68
CA ILE A 419 -0.66 -4.00 -11.80
C ILE A 419 -1.86 -3.21 -12.29
N GLY A 420 -2.71 -2.72 -11.40
CA GLY A 420 -3.91 -1.95 -11.74
C GLY A 420 -3.58 -0.67 -12.50
N VAL A 421 -2.60 0.11 -12.04
CA VAL A 421 -2.10 1.31 -12.73
C VAL A 421 -1.56 0.96 -14.11
N ALA A 422 -0.79 -0.13 -14.24
CA ALA A 422 -0.25 -0.58 -15.50
C ALA A 422 -1.36 -0.97 -16.50
N ILE A 423 -2.37 -1.73 -16.06
CA ILE A 423 -3.52 -2.12 -16.89
C ILE A 423 -4.33 -0.88 -17.30
N ALA A 424 -4.67 -0.02 -16.35
CA ALA A 424 -5.47 1.18 -16.61
C ALA A 424 -4.77 2.13 -17.60
N SER A 425 -3.47 2.37 -17.41
CA SER A 425 -2.65 3.18 -18.33
C SER A 425 -2.59 2.58 -19.74
N THR A 426 -2.47 1.24 -19.84
CA THR A 426 -2.51 0.49 -21.09
C THR A 426 -3.80 0.72 -21.85
N VAL A 427 -4.92 0.53 -21.14
CA VAL A 427 -6.27 0.65 -21.74
C VAL A 427 -6.53 2.09 -22.17
N ALA A 428 -6.15 3.07 -21.31
CA ALA A 428 -6.27 4.48 -21.65
C ALA A 428 -5.50 4.84 -22.92
N ALA A 429 -4.22 4.47 -23.00
CA ALA A 429 -3.37 4.76 -24.15
C ALA A 429 -3.82 4.03 -25.43
N GLY A 430 -4.26 2.78 -25.32
CA GLY A 430 -4.77 2.00 -26.44
C GLY A 430 -6.03 2.63 -27.03
N HIS A 431 -7.01 2.97 -26.20
CA HIS A 431 -8.26 3.61 -26.64
C HIS A 431 -8.03 5.02 -27.19
N PHE A 432 -7.16 5.80 -26.56
CA PHE A 432 -6.74 7.10 -27.07
C PHE A 432 -6.24 7.01 -28.52
N LYS A 433 -5.32 6.07 -28.78
CA LYS A 433 -4.79 5.84 -30.14
C LYS A 433 -5.89 5.45 -31.13
N THR A 434 -6.80 4.56 -30.75
CA THR A 434 -7.90 4.11 -31.61
C THR A 434 -8.84 5.26 -31.97
N LEU A 435 -9.25 6.07 -30.99
CA LEU A 435 -10.13 7.21 -31.16
C LEU A 435 -9.48 8.32 -32.01
N THR A 436 -8.19 8.59 -31.77
CA THR A 436 -7.42 9.55 -32.57
C THR A 436 -7.30 9.08 -34.04
N ALA A 437 -7.04 7.80 -34.29
CA ALA A 437 -7.01 7.22 -35.62
C ALA A 437 -8.38 7.28 -36.30
N ALA A 438 -9.47 7.24 -35.54
CA ALA A 438 -10.85 7.41 -36.04
C ALA A 438 -11.24 8.89 -36.25
N GLY A 439 -10.30 9.86 -36.07
CA GLY A 439 -10.53 11.28 -36.32
C GLY A 439 -11.16 12.05 -35.17
N SER A 440 -11.24 11.47 -33.96
CA SER A 440 -11.73 12.18 -32.77
C SER A 440 -10.80 13.31 -32.38
N ALA A 441 -11.36 14.44 -31.91
CA ALA A 441 -10.58 15.53 -31.36
C ALA A 441 -9.79 15.06 -30.10
N ALA A 442 -8.58 15.59 -29.88
CA ALA A 442 -7.69 15.15 -28.81
C ALA A 442 -8.36 15.12 -27.40
N PRO A 443 -9.14 16.14 -26.97
CA PRO A 443 -9.82 16.08 -25.66
C PRO A 443 -10.86 14.96 -25.58
N ALA A 444 -11.61 14.68 -26.66
CA ALA A 444 -12.59 13.61 -26.71
C ALA A 444 -11.91 12.22 -26.70
N ALA A 445 -10.81 12.08 -27.45
CA ALA A 445 -10.01 10.85 -27.47
C ALA A 445 -9.38 10.55 -26.10
N LEU A 446 -8.86 11.58 -25.41
CA LEU A 446 -8.33 11.43 -24.03
C LEU A 446 -9.43 11.03 -23.06
N THR A 447 -10.57 11.70 -23.10
CA THR A 447 -11.72 11.38 -22.23
C THR A 447 -12.17 9.94 -22.46
N GLY A 448 -12.33 9.51 -23.71
CA GLY A 448 -12.68 8.14 -24.04
C GLY A 448 -11.66 7.11 -23.53
N GLY A 449 -10.38 7.41 -23.65
CA GLY A 449 -9.32 6.59 -23.07
C GLY A 449 -9.44 6.44 -21.55
N PHE A 450 -9.67 7.54 -20.82
CA PHE A 450 -9.85 7.52 -19.38
C PHE A 450 -11.16 6.84 -18.95
N GLN A 451 -12.25 7.02 -19.67
CA GLN A 451 -13.51 6.32 -19.41
C GLN A 451 -13.31 4.80 -19.46
N TRP A 452 -12.62 4.28 -20.48
CA TRP A 452 -12.34 2.84 -20.59
C TRP A 452 -11.39 2.34 -19.48
N ALA A 453 -10.40 3.14 -19.11
CA ALA A 453 -9.55 2.81 -17.97
C ALA A 453 -10.36 2.74 -16.66
N LEU A 454 -11.29 3.69 -16.43
CA LEU A 454 -12.20 3.68 -15.28
C LEU A 454 -13.13 2.47 -15.29
N TRP A 455 -13.64 2.04 -16.48
CA TRP A 455 -14.41 0.80 -16.61
C TRP A 455 -13.63 -0.41 -16.08
N VAL A 456 -12.37 -0.54 -16.49
CA VAL A 456 -11.50 -1.63 -16.02
C VAL A 456 -11.24 -1.54 -14.52
N CYS A 457 -10.93 -0.34 -14.00
CA CYS A 457 -10.73 -0.13 -12.56
C CYS A 457 -11.98 -0.52 -11.74
N GLY A 458 -13.17 -0.12 -12.21
CA GLY A 458 -14.44 -0.47 -11.57
C GLY A 458 -14.71 -1.97 -11.60
N ALA A 459 -14.47 -2.61 -12.74
CA ALA A 459 -14.62 -4.06 -12.89
C ALA A 459 -13.69 -4.85 -11.96
N ILE A 460 -12.42 -4.41 -11.81
CA ILE A 460 -11.47 -4.98 -10.84
C ILE A 460 -12.04 -4.85 -9.42
N GLY A 461 -12.58 -3.68 -9.04
CA GLY A 461 -13.22 -3.47 -7.74
C GLY A 461 -14.39 -4.41 -7.50
N LEU A 462 -15.32 -4.52 -8.46
CA LEU A 462 -16.48 -5.41 -8.36
C LEU A 462 -16.10 -6.90 -8.31
N ALA A 463 -15.02 -7.31 -8.98
CA ALA A 463 -14.52 -8.68 -8.91
C ALA A 463 -14.09 -9.09 -7.49
N GLY A 464 -13.80 -8.13 -6.62
CA GLY A 464 -13.55 -8.37 -5.19
C GLY A 464 -14.76 -8.86 -4.41
N ILE A 465 -15.98 -8.59 -4.87
CA ILE A 465 -17.21 -9.02 -4.19
C ILE A 465 -17.33 -10.54 -4.12
N PRO A 466 -17.35 -11.29 -5.23
CA PRO A 466 -17.45 -12.75 -5.18
C PRO A 466 -16.26 -13.38 -4.44
N ILE A 467 -15.05 -12.86 -4.60
CA ILE A 467 -13.86 -13.35 -3.87
C ILE A 467 -14.06 -13.20 -2.35
N THR A 468 -14.51 -12.03 -1.89
CA THR A 468 -14.79 -11.80 -0.48
C THR A 468 -15.90 -12.74 0.03
N LEU A 469 -16.99 -12.87 -0.72
CA LEU A 469 -18.14 -13.69 -0.32
C LEU A 469 -17.83 -15.20 -0.32
N LEU A 470 -16.93 -15.68 -1.17
CA LEU A 470 -16.59 -17.09 -1.27
C LEU A 470 -15.47 -17.51 -0.31
N LEU A 471 -14.45 -16.66 -0.14
CA LEU A 471 -13.24 -17.04 0.59
C LEU A 471 -13.22 -16.58 2.05
N VAL A 472 -13.80 -15.42 2.38
CA VAL A 472 -13.84 -14.93 3.77
C VAL A 472 -14.91 -15.71 4.56
N ARG A 473 -14.49 -16.41 5.62
CA ARG A 473 -15.37 -17.30 6.40
C ARG A 473 -15.76 -16.68 7.74
N ARG A 474 -17.05 -16.64 8.04
CA ARG A 474 -17.58 -16.16 9.34
C ARG A 474 -17.03 -16.93 10.54
N ARG A 475 -16.80 -18.24 10.41
CA ARG A 475 -16.30 -19.07 11.52
C ARG A 475 -14.91 -18.65 11.98
N GLU A 476 -14.01 -18.34 11.07
CA GLU A 476 -12.64 -17.90 11.38
C GLU A 476 -12.62 -16.48 12.00
N LEU A 477 -13.62 -15.64 11.69
CA LEU A 477 -13.81 -14.32 12.30
C LEU A 477 -14.38 -14.44 13.73
N ALA A 478 -15.33 -15.34 13.95
CA ALA A 478 -15.99 -15.52 15.25
C ALA A 478 -15.08 -16.13 16.32
N THR A 479 -14.09 -16.95 15.96
CA THR A 479 -13.10 -17.48 16.89
C THR A 479 -12.21 -16.39 17.48
N ASN A 480 -11.91 -15.34 16.74
CA ASN A 480 -11.17 -14.18 17.26
C ASN A 480 -12.00 -13.34 18.22
N ASP A 481 -13.30 -13.13 17.92
CA ASP A 481 -14.21 -12.38 18.78
C ASP A 481 -14.44 -13.10 20.12
N ALA A 482 -14.56 -14.43 20.09
CA ALA A 482 -14.69 -15.26 21.31
C ALA A 482 -13.40 -15.22 22.16
N ALA A 483 -12.23 -15.37 21.54
CA ALA A 483 -10.95 -15.31 22.26
C ALA A 483 -10.68 -13.91 22.83
N ALA A 484 -11.06 -12.84 22.12
CA ALA A 484 -10.96 -11.48 22.62
C ALA A 484 -11.90 -11.24 23.82
N SER A 485 -13.15 -11.75 23.74
CA SER A 485 -14.13 -11.66 24.83
C SER A 485 -13.72 -12.46 26.07
N GLU A 486 -13.16 -13.66 25.89
CA GLU A 486 -12.63 -14.47 26.99
C GLU A 486 -11.43 -13.80 27.67
N ALA A 487 -10.53 -13.20 26.88
CA ALA A 487 -9.38 -12.43 27.41
C ALA A 487 -9.85 -11.19 28.18
N GLU A 488 -10.86 -10.48 27.71
CA GLU A 488 -11.43 -9.30 28.35
C GLU A 488 -12.16 -9.65 29.66
N GLN A 489 -12.91 -10.79 29.67
CA GLN A 489 -13.54 -11.32 30.87
C GLN A 489 -12.53 -11.83 31.90
N ALA A 490 -11.43 -12.47 31.46
CA ALA A 490 -10.36 -12.90 32.34
C ALA A 490 -9.62 -11.71 32.97
N LEU A 491 -9.43 -10.61 32.24
CA LEU A 491 -8.86 -9.37 32.76
C LEU A 491 -9.81 -8.66 33.76
N ALA A 492 -11.10 -8.64 33.45
CA ALA A 492 -12.13 -8.05 34.33
C ALA A 492 -12.32 -8.86 35.64
N SER A 493 -12.09 -10.17 35.62
CA SER A 493 -12.16 -11.02 36.80
C SER A 493 -10.90 -11.01 37.66
N ALA A 494 -9.78 -10.50 37.12
CA ALA A 494 -8.49 -10.39 37.79
C ALA A 494 -8.22 -8.98 38.41
N ALA A 495 -9.11 -8.01 38.10
CA ALA A 495 -9.12 -6.63 38.64
C ALA A 495 -10.11 -6.50 39.78
#